data_00c09cb4322af562327f28a9b427b571
#
_entry.id   00c09cb4322af562327f28a9b427b571
#
_cell.length_a   1.000
_cell.length_b   1.000
_cell.length_c   1.000
_cell.angle_alpha   90.00
_cell.angle_beta   90.00
_cell.angle_gamma   90.00
#
_symmetry.space_group_name_H-M   'P 1'
#
loop_
_entity.id
_entity.type
_entity.pdbx_description
1 polymer ?
#
loop_
_entity_poly.entity_id
_entity_poly.type
_entity_poly.pdbx_seq_one_letter_code
_entity_poly.pdbx_strand_id
1 'polypeptide(L)'
;MTDFTTMTACGECCIGCAKKESGMCPGCIEAEGKVPEWAESGVCRIYACCAEHNTRYCFLCENFPCGELPKMMPWKTDVEEHFSELREEYRNQRISSESDVTSRLERVLAHWDLEAPGIGEQFNKDSGRLIYKVTAKSGWYLLKGLPSGTPEAVIQGNVQAHLFLGNEHGLAPALYPTKSGDRYVNDMGYRFYLMEFIAGRQMEETPEDEYKLGQATRKMHLLQGYNVKSPLTQSKARYYTWFRNHAFVKEFDGILDAIPYFEELDQCFVHTDIGPHNAMVRTNGEAVFIDLDDSGIGSRYLDLGWPFIMQFVDFNHETEEMRYRFDLAEAFLRGYYGEEGISREEYDLVFQGAVQMHISYMQSYGPYAVDSLWKILRFGMEQKEALWEMIREKEKTDEGGSK
;
A
#
# COMPACT_ATOMS: atom_id res chain seq x y z
N MET A 1 -25.20 -17.55 -15.01
CA MET A 1 -24.72 -16.65 -13.95
C MET A 1 -23.22 -16.48 -14.21
N THR A 2 -22.79 -15.28 -14.50
CA THR A 2 -21.42 -14.95 -14.88
C THR A 2 -20.47 -15.11 -13.69
N ASP A 3 -19.36 -15.82 -13.87
CA ASP A 3 -18.33 -15.92 -12.85
C ASP A 3 -17.36 -14.74 -12.97
N PHE A 4 -17.63 -13.68 -12.22
CA PHE A 4 -16.82 -12.48 -12.24
C PHE A 4 -15.40 -12.68 -11.66
N THR A 5 -15.12 -13.77 -10.96
CA THR A 5 -13.76 -14.02 -10.43
C THR A 5 -12.75 -14.32 -11.52
N THR A 6 -13.24 -14.84 -12.65
CA THR A 6 -12.42 -15.24 -13.82
C THR A 6 -12.48 -14.20 -14.96
N MET A 7 -13.25 -13.13 -14.78
CA MET A 7 -13.42 -12.08 -15.76
C MET A 7 -12.25 -11.09 -15.74
N THR A 8 -11.85 -10.65 -16.93
CA THR A 8 -10.79 -9.64 -17.11
C THR A 8 -11.34 -8.22 -16.99
N ALA A 9 -10.46 -7.22 -16.93
CA ALA A 9 -10.83 -5.81 -16.86
C ALA A 9 -11.76 -5.33 -17.98
N CYS A 10 -11.67 -5.96 -19.16
CA CYS A 10 -12.50 -5.63 -20.33
C CYS A 10 -13.79 -6.47 -20.45
N GLY A 11 -14.20 -7.17 -19.41
CA GLY A 11 -15.44 -7.96 -19.42
C GLY A 11 -15.36 -9.30 -20.15
N GLU A 12 -14.23 -9.63 -20.74
CA GLU A 12 -14.01 -10.96 -21.37
C GLU A 12 -13.58 -11.99 -20.32
N CYS A 13 -13.78 -13.27 -20.61
CA CYS A 13 -13.45 -14.35 -19.70
C CYS A 13 -12.25 -15.15 -20.23
N CYS A 14 -11.30 -15.45 -19.35
CA CYS A 14 -10.15 -16.31 -19.69
C CYS A 14 -10.48 -17.81 -19.66
N ILE A 15 -11.61 -18.20 -19.09
CA ILE A 15 -12.08 -19.60 -19.15
C ILE A 15 -12.57 -19.91 -20.56
N GLY A 16 -12.08 -21.00 -21.15
CA GLY A 16 -12.39 -21.37 -22.52
C GLY A 16 -11.68 -20.55 -23.59
N CYS A 17 -10.78 -19.66 -23.21
CA CYS A 17 -9.94 -18.93 -24.15
C CYS A 17 -8.86 -19.84 -24.74
N ALA A 18 -8.93 -20.11 -26.03
CA ALA A 18 -8.02 -21.03 -26.74
C ALA A 18 -6.54 -20.65 -26.59
N LYS A 19 -6.21 -19.34 -26.47
CA LYS A 19 -4.84 -18.87 -26.27
C LYS A 19 -4.32 -19.19 -24.86
N LYS A 20 -5.19 -19.10 -23.85
CA LYS A 20 -4.82 -19.47 -22.48
C LYS A 20 -4.70 -20.99 -22.35
N GLU A 21 -5.63 -21.73 -22.91
CA GLU A 21 -5.61 -23.19 -22.88
C GLU A 21 -4.42 -23.79 -23.62
N SER A 22 -3.96 -23.16 -24.71
CA SER A 22 -2.75 -23.56 -25.44
C SER A 22 -1.43 -23.10 -24.82
N GLY A 23 -1.47 -22.33 -23.74
CA GLY A 23 -0.29 -21.77 -23.10
C GLY A 23 0.37 -20.59 -23.86
N MET A 24 -0.25 -20.10 -24.94
CA MET A 24 0.24 -18.93 -25.68
C MET A 24 0.03 -17.63 -24.95
N CYS A 25 -0.91 -17.58 -24.01
CA CYS A 25 -1.19 -16.41 -23.19
C CYS A 25 -1.32 -16.83 -21.72
N PRO A 26 -0.66 -16.16 -20.79
CA PRO A 26 -0.76 -16.46 -19.36
C PRO A 26 -2.13 -16.09 -18.74
N GLY A 27 -2.91 -15.25 -19.41
CA GLY A 27 -4.16 -14.66 -18.92
C GLY A 27 -3.98 -13.21 -18.54
N CYS A 28 -5.03 -12.40 -18.72
CA CYS A 28 -4.96 -10.96 -18.47
C CYS A 28 -4.75 -10.60 -16.99
N ILE A 29 -5.31 -11.39 -16.07
CA ILE A 29 -5.19 -11.17 -14.64
C ILE A 29 -3.79 -11.56 -14.18
N GLU A 30 -3.34 -12.78 -14.52
CA GLU A 30 -2.05 -13.33 -14.13
C GLU A 30 -0.87 -12.58 -14.76
N ALA A 31 -1.09 -12.00 -15.93
CA ALA A 31 -0.08 -11.21 -16.65
C ALA A 31 -0.22 -9.69 -16.41
N GLU A 32 -1.13 -9.28 -15.54
CA GLU A 32 -1.38 -7.84 -15.27
C GLU A 32 -1.56 -7.02 -16.55
N GLY A 33 -2.36 -7.55 -17.47
CA GLY A 33 -2.64 -6.92 -18.75
C GLY A 33 -1.55 -7.06 -19.84
N LYS A 34 -0.44 -7.73 -19.54
CA LYS A 34 0.69 -7.96 -20.48
C LYS A 34 0.44 -9.20 -21.32
N VAL A 35 -0.47 -9.08 -22.23
CA VAL A 35 -0.87 -10.19 -23.11
C VAL A 35 -0.29 -10.03 -24.52
N PRO A 36 -0.15 -11.12 -25.29
CA PRO A 36 0.48 -11.09 -26.61
C PRO A 36 -0.09 -10.06 -27.58
N GLU A 37 -1.39 -9.78 -27.51
CA GLU A 37 -2.06 -8.81 -28.36
C GLU A 37 -1.58 -7.37 -28.15
N TRP A 38 -1.00 -7.08 -27.01
CA TRP A 38 -0.52 -5.76 -26.62
C TRP A 38 1.01 -5.70 -26.43
N ALA A 39 1.72 -6.72 -26.97
CA ALA A 39 3.17 -6.82 -26.81
C ALA A 39 3.94 -5.58 -27.29
N GLU A 40 3.45 -4.92 -28.36
CA GLU A 40 4.06 -3.70 -28.89
C GLU A 40 3.82 -2.46 -28.02
N SER A 41 2.66 -2.39 -27.34
CA SER A 41 2.29 -1.28 -26.45
C SER A 41 2.57 -1.57 -24.97
N GLY A 42 3.05 -2.78 -24.67
CA GLY A 42 3.44 -3.22 -23.31
C GLY A 42 2.28 -3.79 -22.51
N VAL A 43 1.15 -3.09 -22.41
CA VAL A 43 0.01 -3.51 -21.58
C VAL A 43 -1.32 -3.15 -22.26
N CYS A 44 -2.35 -3.93 -22.00
CA CYS A 44 -3.70 -3.66 -22.44
C CYS A 44 -4.21 -2.31 -21.92
N ARG A 45 -4.66 -1.44 -22.83
CA ARG A 45 -5.14 -0.10 -22.49
C ARG A 45 -6.33 -0.10 -21.52
N ILE A 46 -7.20 -1.10 -21.60
CA ILE A 46 -8.35 -1.20 -20.69
C ILE A 46 -7.89 -1.62 -19.30
N TYR A 47 -6.94 -2.56 -19.23
CA TYR A 47 -6.34 -2.94 -17.95
C TYR A 47 -5.66 -1.74 -17.28
N ALA A 48 -4.93 -0.96 -18.05
CA ALA A 48 -4.31 0.27 -17.62
C ALA A 48 -5.30 1.28 -17.05
N CYS A 49 -6.30 1.60 -17.84
CA CYS A 49 -7.35 2.55 -17.45
C CYS A 49 -8.07 2.08 -16.17
N CYS A 50 -8.33 0.78 -16.03
CA CYS A 50 -8.91 0.24 -14.80
C CYS A 50 -7.98 0.43 -13.59
N ALA A 51 -6.67 0.26 -13.77
CA ALA A 51 -5.68 0.50 -12.72
C ALA A 51 -5.62 1.97 -12.32
N GLU A 52 -5.58 2.90 -13.29
CA GLU A 52 -5.61 4.36 -13.03
C GLU A 52 -6.86 4.80 -12.26
N HIS A 53 -8.02 4.19 -12.54
CA HIS A 53 -9.29 4.51 -11.87
C HIS A 53 -9.57 3.62 -10.66
N ASN A 54 -8.58 2.88 -10.18
CA ASN A 54 -8.68 1.97 -9.04
C ASN A 54 -9.93 1.06 -9.11
N THR A 55 -10.21 0.52 -10.27
CA THR A 55 -11.34 -0.38 -10.49
C THR A 55 -10.90 -1.70 -11.11
N ARG A 56 -11.51 -2.80 -10.66
CA ARG A 56 -11.20 -4.14 -11.22
C ARG A 56 -11.74 -4.34 -12.64
N TYR A 57 -12.90 -3.77 -12.94
CA TYR A 57 -13.57 -3.92 -14.22
C TYR A 57 -13.96 -2.56 -14.77
N CYS A 58 -13.80 -2.37 -16.08
CA CYS A 58 -14.17 -1.12 -16.75
C CYS A 58 -15.64 -0.74 -16.54
N PHE A 59 -16.55 -1.71 -16.52
CA PHE A 59 -17.98 -1.47 -16.28
C PHE A 59 -18.33 -1.04 -14.83
N LEU A 60 -17.38 -1.14 -13.89
CA LEU A 60 -17.53 -0.64 -12.51
C LEU A 60 -16.91 0.75 -12.30
N CYS A 61 -16.18 1.27 -13.28
CA CYS A 61 -15.57 2.59 -13.20
C CYS A 61 -16.62 3.67 -12.93
N GLU A 62 -16.29 4.66 -12.10
CA GLU A 62 -17.19 5.79 -11.81
C GLU A 62 -17.51 6.62 -13.05
N ASN A 63 -16.54 6.69 -13.97
CA ASN A 63 -16.70 7.43 -15.23
C ASN A 63 -17.44 6.63 -16.32
N PHE A 64 -17.88 5.41 -16.05
CA PHE A 64 -18.62 4.61 -17.03
C PHE A 64 -20.10 5.06 -17.13
N PRO A 65 -20.68 5.20 -18.36
CA PRO A 65 -20.05 5.07 -19.67
C PRO A 65 -19.15 6.27 -20.00
N CYS A 66 -17.96 6.01 -20.52
CA CYS A 66 -17.00 7.06 -20.89
C CYS A 66 -16.70 7.05 -22.39
N GLY A 67 -16.38 8.22 -22.96
CA GLY A 67 -16.08 8.34 -24.40
C GLY A 67 -14.81 7.64 -24.86
N GLU A 68 -13.98 7.12 -23.95
CA GLU A 68 -12.74 6.41 -24.27
C GLU A 68 -12.98 4.91 -24.53
N LEU A 69 -13.98 4.31 -23.89
CA LEU A 69 -14.25 2.87 -24.02
C LEU A 69 -14.46 2.41 -25.46
N PRO A 70 -15.31 3.06 -26.28
CA PRO A 70 -15.46 2.68 -27.70
C PRO A 70 -14.17 2.79 -28.51
N LYS A 71 -13.28 3.74 -28.15
CA LYS A 71 -11.97 3.91 -28.81
C LYS A 71 -10.99 2.80 -28.42
N MET A 72 -11.10 2.27 -27.20
CA MET A 72 -10.26 1.18 -26.72
C MET A 72 -10.71 -0.19 -27.23
N MET A 73 -11.99 -0.34 -27.60
CA MET A 73 -12.58 -1.57 -28.11
C MET A 73 -13.33 -1.33 -29.46
N PRO A 74 -12.66 -0.83 -30.50
CA PRO A 74 -13.30 -0.46 -31.76
C PRO A 74 -13.90 -1.65 -32.53
N TRP A 75 -13.51 -2.87 -32.17
CA TRP A 75 -14.04 -4.11 -32.76
C TRP A 75 -15.38 -4.55 -32.15
N LYS A 76 -15.82 -3.95 -31.04
CA LYS A 76 -17.05 -4.30 -30.33
C LYS A 76 -18.05 -3.14 -30.42
N THR A 77 -19.04 -3.28 -31.27
CA THR A 77 -20.02 -2.20 -31.60
C THR A 77 -21.05 -1.97 -30.50
N ASP A 78 -21.27 -2.96 -29.64
CA ASP A 78 -22.25 -3.00 -28.55
C ASP A 78 -21.61 -2.88 -27.15
N VAL A 79 -20.39 -2.34 -27.09
CA VAL A 79 -19.56 -2.38 -25.87
C VAL A 79 -20.22 -1.69 -24.67
N GLU A 80 -20.89 -0.56 -24.85
CA GLU A 80 -21.56 0.16 -23.76
C GLU A 80 -22.79 -0.58 -23.25
N GLU A 81 -23.57 -1.18 -24.13
CA GLU A 81 -24.74 -1.98 -23.79
C GLU A 81 -24.32 -3.23 -23.02
N HIS A 82 -23.37 -3.98 -23.57
CA HIS A 82 -22.82 -5.18 -22.92
C HIS A 82 -22.24 -4.87 -21.53
N PHE A 83 -21.51 -3.79 -21.38
CA PHE A 83 -20.95 -3.42 -20.09
C PHE A 83 -22.01 -2.93 -19.08
N SER A 84 -23.07 -2.33 -19.57
CA SER A 84 -24.22 -1.98 -18.75
C SER A 84 -24.94 -3.21 -18.22
N GLU A 85 -25.09 -4.24 -19.03
CA GLU A 85 -25.65 -5.55 -18.64
C GLU A 85 -24.75 -6.25 -17.61
N LEU A 86 -23.43 -6.28 -17.84
CA LEU A 86 -22.46 -6.84 -16.88
C LEU A 86 -22.47 -6.11 -15.55
N ARG A 87 -22.59 -4.77 -15.58
CA ARG A 87 -22.69 -3.93 -14.38
C ARG A 87 -23.94 -4.26 -13.57
N GLU A 88 -25.07 -4.44 -14.24
CA GLU A 88 -26.33 -4.79 -13.60
C GLU A 88 -26.29 -6.22 -13.05
N GLU A 89 -25.78 -7.19 -13.83
CA GLU A 89 -25.62 -8.57 -13.38
C GLU A 89 -24.67 -8.66 -12.15
N TYR A 90 -23.55 -7.95 -12.19
CA TYR A 90 -22.63 -7.88 -11.06
C TYR A 90 -23.28 -7.32 -9.80
N ARG A 91 -24.03 -6.23 -9.94
CA ARG A 91 -24.77 -5.62 -8.82
C ARG A 91 -25.82 -6.58 -8.26
N ASN A 92 -26.58 -7.23 -9.11
CA ASN A 92 -27.62 -8.19 -8.71
C ASN A 92 -27.01 -9.42 -8.02
N GLN A 93 -25.90 -9.95 -8.51
CA GLN A 93 -25.18 -11.04 -7.84
C GLN A 93 -24.66 -10.59 -6.48
N ARG A 94 -24.15 -9.37 -6.37
CA ARG A 94 -23.64 -8.81 -5.12
C ARG A 94 -24.77 -8.61 -4.09
N ILE A 95 -25.94 -8.12 -4.49
CA ILE A 95 -27.10 -7.96 -3.63
C ILE A 95 -27.61 -9.33 -3.13
N SER A 96 -27.70 -10.31 -4.01
CA SER A 96 -28.10 -11.68 -3.61
C SER A 96 -27.02 -12.41 -2.78
N SER A 97 -25.74 -12.03 -2.94
CA SER A 97 -24.63 -12.58 -2.16
C SER A 97 -24.42 -11.87 -0.82
N GLU A 98 -24.88 -10.63 -0.64
CA GLU A 98 -24.67 -9.89 0.61
C GLU A 98 -25.35 -10.56 1.81
N SER A 99 -26.57 -11.09 1.67
CA SER A 99 -27.22 -11.84 2.75
C SER A 99 -26.51 -13.16 3.04
N ASP A 100 -25.99 -13.83 2.01
CA ASP A 100 -25.20 -15.06 2.18
C ASP A 100 -23.81 -14.75 2.74
N VAL A 101 -23.15 -13.66 2.29
CA VAL A 101 -21.87 -13.20 2.82
C VAL A 101 -21.98 -12.85 4.29
N THR A 102 -23.02 -12.09 4.70
CA THR A 102 -23.22 -11.76 6.12
C THR A 102 -23.37 -13.00 6.98
N SER A 103 -24.23 -13.95 6.58
CA SER A 103 -24.43 -15.21 7.29
C SER A 103 -23.16 -16.07 7.37
N ARG A 104 -22.31 -16.00 6.35
CA ARG A 104 -21.01 -16.70 6.32
C ARG A 104 -20.00 -16.02 7.24
N LEU A 105 -19.92 -14.69 7.23
CA LEU A 105 -19.07 -13.93 8.15
C LEU A 105 -19.47 -14.12 9.61
N GLU A 106 -20.77 -14.24 9.90
CA GLU A 106 -21.24 -14.61 11.24
C GLU A 106 -20.72 -15.98 11.69
N ARG A 107 -20.68 -16.98 10.78
CA ARG A 107 -20.05 -18.28 11.06
C ARG A 107 -18.55 -18.16 11.27
N VAL A 108 -17.88 -17.32 10.49
CA VAL A 108 -16.46 -17.02 10.69
C VAL A 108 -16.24 -16.42 12.08
N LEU A 109 -17.07 -15.45 12.51
CA LEU A 109 -16.97 -14.82 13.83
C LEU A 109 -17.23 -15.79 14.98
N ALA A 110 -17.99 -16.86 14.76
CA ALA A 110 -18.23 -17.89 15.78
C ALA A 110 -16.96 -18.61 16.28
N HIS A 111 -15.85 -18.48 15.54
CA HIS A 111 -14.55 -19.00 15.97
C HIS A 111 -13.89 -18.17 17.09
N TRP A 112 -14.31 -16.92 17.32
CA TRP A 112 -13.83 -16.09 18.42
C TRP A 112 -14.82 -16.05 19.58
N ASP A 113 -14.31 -15.76 20.77
CA ASP A 113 -15.14 -15.64 21.97
C ASP A 113 -15.76 -14.23 22.06
N LEU A 114 -16.74 -13.98 21.21
CA LEU A 114 -17.47 -12.72 21.11
C LEU A 114 -18.92 -12.92 21.55
N GLU A 115 -19.39 -12.06 22.46
CA GLU A 115 -20.79 -12.09 22.88
C GLU A 115 -21.64 -11.22 21.93
N ALA A 116 -22.64 -11.87 21.30
CA ALA A 116 -23.56 -11.25 20.34
C ALA A 116 -22.83 -10.43 19.23
N PRO A 117 -21.90 -11.07 18.46
CA PRO A 117 -21.20 -10.35 17.40
C PRO A 117 -22.14 -9.98 16.26
N GLY A 118 -21.93 -8.79 15.69
CA GLY A 118 -22.63 -8.31 14.49
C GLY A 118 -21.63 -7.77 13.47
N ILE A 119 -21.91 -8.01 12.18
CA ILE A 119 -21.15 -7.45 11.06
C ILE A 119 -21.66 -6.04 10.80
N GLY A 120 -20.76 -5.08 10.81
CA GLY A 120 -21.01 -3.68 10.51
C GLY A 120 -20.49 -3.27 9.12
N GLU A 121 -19.99 -2.05 9.02
CA GLU A 121 -19.48 -1.45 7.80
C GLU A 121 -18.32 -2.23 7.20
N GLN A 122 -18.30 -2.35 5.88
CA GLN A 122 -17.16 -2.84 5.11
C GLN A 122 -16.28 -1.68 4.66
N PHE A 123 -14.99 -1.76 4.96
CA PHE A 123 -13.97 -0.83 4.49
C PHE A 123 -13.27 -1.38 3.23
N ASN A 124 -12.68 -0.50 2.43
CA ASN A 124 -11.84 -0.83 1.26
C ASN A 124 -12.49 -1.86 0.31
N LYS A 125 -13.72 -1.59 -0.10
CA LYS A 125 -14.54 -2.51 -0.92
C LYS A 125 -13.89 -2.96 -2.22
N ASP A 126 -12.95 -2.18 -2.75
CA ASP A 126 -12.35 -2.38 -4.07
C ASP A 126 -10.95 -3.02 -4.03
N SER A 127 -10.40 -3.28 -2.84
CA SER A 127 -9.02 -3.79 -2.68
C SER A 127 -8.86 -5.31 -2.82
N GLY A 128 -9.94 -6.06 -3.06
CA GLY A 128 -9.92 -7.53 -3.03
C GLY A 128 -9.75 -8.11 -1.63
N ARG A 129 -9.56 -7.28 -0.59
CA ARG A 129 -9.52 -7.64 0.83
C ARG A 129 -10.92 -7.51 1.43
N LEU A 130 -11.24 -8.35 2.38
CA LEU A 130 -12.48 -8.23 3.14
C LEU A 130 -12.17 -7.60 4.50
N ILE A 131 -12.56 -6.35 4.70
CA ILE A 131 -12.31 -5.62 5.94
C ILE A 131 -13.66 -5.13 6.48
N TYR A 132 -14.05 -5.66 7.64
CA TYR A 132 -15.34 -5.34 8.26
C TYR A 132 -15.17 -4.85 9.69
N LYS A 133 -15.92 -3.81 10.04
CA LYS A 133 -16.15 -3.47 11.43
C LYS A 133 -17.05 -4.55 12.07
N VAL A 134 -16.66 -5.05 13.23
CA VAL A 134 -17.41 -6.00 14.02
C VAL A 134 -17.82 -5.35 15.32
N THR A 135 -19.09 -5.47 15.68
CA THR A 135 -19.63 -5.04 16.98
C THR A 135 -19.85 -6.25 17.86
N ALA A 136 -19.55 -6.14 19.15
CA ALA A 136 -19.88 -7.15 20.15
C ALA A 136 -20.18 -6.43 21.49
N LYS A 137 -20.72 -7.13 22.50
CA LYS A 137 -20.93 -6.52 23.81
C LYS A 137 -19.65 -6.00 24.46
N SER A 138 -18.52 -6.67 24.18
CA SER A 138 -17.19 -6.30 24.68
C SER A 138 -16.57 -5.09 23.96
N GLY A 139 -17.15 -4.61 22.86
CA GLY A 139 -16.63 -3.47 22.10
C GLY A 139 -16.64 -3.68 20.60
N TRP A 140 -15.75 -2.97 19.92
CA TRP A 140 -15.58 -3.00 18.47
C TRP A 140 -14.29 -3.70 18.08
N TYR A 141 -14.36 -4.42 16.95
CA TYR A 141 -13.27 -5.18 16.39
C TYR A 141 -13.18 -4.93 14.88
N LEU A 142 -12.07 -5.31 14.29
CA LEU A 142 -11.87 -5.34 12.84
C LEU A 142 -11.68 -6.79 12.39
N LEU A 143 -12.50 -7.27 11.47
CA LEU A 143 -12.31 -8.54 10.80
C LEU A 143 -11.64 -8.28 9.45
N LYS A 144 -10.37 -8.70 9.30
CA LYS A 144 -9.60 -8.58 8.05
C LYS A 144 -9.49 -9.96 7.41
N GLY A 145 -9.92 -10.08 6.14
CA GLY A 145 -9.78 -11.29 5.33
C GLY A 145 -8.81 -11.06 4.19
N LEU A 146 -7.73 -11.83 4.16
CA LEU A 146 -6.78 -11.89 3.04
C LEU A 146 -7.12 -13.07 2.12
N PRO A 147 -7.01 -12.94 0.79
CA PRO A 147 -7.24 -14.05 -0.14
C PRO A 147 -6.42 -15.29 0.21
N SER A 148 -7.00 -16.47 0.09
CA SER A 148 -6.32 -17.73 0.43
C SER A 148 -5.09 -18.03 -0.44
N GLY A 149 -5.01 -17.38 -1.61
CA GLY A 149 -3.84 -17.44 -2.49
C GLY A 149 -2.63 -16.63 -2.00
N THR A 150 -2.78 -15.81 -0.93
CA THR A 150 -1.65 -15.12 -0.32
C THR A 150 -0.62 -16.12 0.18
N PRO A 151 0.67 -15.98 -0.14
CA PRO A 151 1.71 -16.91 0.30
C PRO A 151 1.73 -17.08 1.82
N GLU A 152 1.93 -18.30 2.29
CA GLU A 152 1.93 -18.61 3.74
C GLU A 152 2.97 -17.79 4.51
N ALA A 153 4.14 -17.54 3.92
CA ALA A 153 5.18 -16.74 4.54
C ALA A 153 4.73 -15.29 4.80
N VAL A 154 3.93 -14.70 3.90
CA VAL A 154 3.35 -13.35 4.07
C VAL A 154 2.33 -13.36 5.20
N ILE A 155 1.48 -14.40 5.25
CA ILE A 155 0.49 -14.56 6.31
C ILE A 155 1.17 -14.68 7.68
N GLN A 156 2.18 -15.53 7.80
CA GLN A 156 2.93 -15.72 9.04
C GLN A 156 3.69 -14.46 9.44
N GLY A 157 4.30 -13.77 8.47
CA GLY A 157 4.95 -12.48 8.70
C GLY A 157 3.97 -11.44 9.27
N ASN A 158 2.80 -11.30 8.67
CA ASN A 158 1.74 -10.40 9.13
C ASN A 158 1.26 -10.72 10.56
N VAL A 159 1.01 -12.01 10.86
CA VAL A 159 0.64 -12.47 12.21
C VAL A 159 1.73 -12.11 13.22
N GLN A 160 3.00 -12.41 12.90
CA GLN A 160 4.12 -12.14 13.79
C GLN A 160 4.29 -10.63 14.03
N ALA A 161 4.14 -9.81 12.98
CA ALA A 161 4.23 -8.36 13.09
C ALA A 161 3.13 -7.80 14.01
N HIS A 162 1.88 -8.24 13.87
CA HIS A 162 0.80 -7.83 14.76
C HIS A 162 0.98 -8.31 16.21
N LEU A 163 1.48 -9.53 16.42
CA LEU A 163 1.78 -10.02 17.77
C LEU A 163 2.86 -9.17 18.43
N PHE A 164 3.90 -8.86 17.71
CA PHE A 164 5.00 -8.04 18.20
C PHE A 164 4.60 -6.58 18.38
N LEU A 165 4.23 -5.91 17.30
CA LEU A 165 3.99 -4.46 17.34
C LEU A 165 2.67 -4.11 18.03
N GLY A 166 1.61 -4.93 17.83
CA GLY A 166 0.27 -4.69 18.39
C GLY A 166 0.12 -5.24 19.79
N ASN A 167 0.26 -6.57 19.97
CA ASN A 167 -0.06 -7.21 21.26
C ASN A 167 0.99 -6.90 22.33
N GLU A 168 2.28 -6.91 21.99
CA GLU A 168 3.36 -6.70 22.97
C GLU A 168 3.64 -5.21 23.22
N HIS A 169 3.57 -4.37 22.19
CA HIS A 169 4.01 -2.98 22.27
C HIS A 169 2.92 -1.92 22.09
N GLY A 170 1.71 -2.28 21.67
CA GLY A 170 0.57 -1.36 21.53
C GLY A 170 0.69 -0.31 20.41
N LEU A 171 1.67 -0.48 19.51
CA LEU A 171 1.93 0.43 18.37
C LEU A 171 1.19 0.03 17.09
N ALA A 172 0.39 -1.03 17.13
CA ALA A 172 -0.49 -1.47 16.04
C ALA A 172 -1.76 -2.10 16.62
N PRO A 173 -2.79 -2.42 15.81
CA PRO A 173 -3.94 -3.18 16.27
C PRO A 173 -3.53 -4.55 16.82
N ALA A 174 -3.99 -4.85 18.04
CA ALA A 174 -3.79 -6.17 18.65
C ALA A 174 -4.55 -7.26 17.89
N LEU A 175 -3.98 -8.45 17.77
CA LEU A 175 -4.56 -9.61 17.11
C LEU A 175 -5.19 -10.53 18.18
N TYR A 176 -6.47 -10.88 18.00
CA TYR A 176 -7.20 -11.74 18.92
C TYR A 176 -7.14 -13.21 18.50
N PRO A 177 -6.83 -14.14 19.42
CA PRO A 177 -6.84 -15.56 19.12
C PRO A 177 -8.27 -16.09 18.97
N THR A 178 -8.46 -17.14 18.19
CA THR A 178 -9.69 -17.93 18.16
C THR A 178 -9.88 -18.68 19.47
N LYS A 179 -11.04 -19.31 19.66
CA LYS A 179 -11.33 -20.22 20.79
C LYS A 179 -10.37 -21.42 20.86
N SER A 180 -9.82 -21.85 19.71
CA SER A 180 -8.81 -22.92 19.63
C SER A 180 -7.39 -22.41 19.85
N GLY A 181 -7.17 -21.10 19.93
CA GLY A 181 -5.86 -20.47 20.08
C GLY A 181 -5.17 -20.11 18.76
N ASP A 182 -5.79 -20.41 17.63
CA ASP A 182 -5.30 -20.05 16.31
C ASP A 182 -5.35 -18.52 16.09
N ARG A 183 -4.57 -18.00 15.16
CA ARG A 183 -4.50 -16.57 14.90
C ARG A 183 -5.36 -16.14 13.72
N TYR A 184 -5.81 -17.07 12.91
CA TYR A 184 -6.71 -16.83 11.78
C TYR A 184 -7.60 -18.04 11.53
N VAL A 185 -8.64 -17.84 10.73
CA VAL A 185 -9.59 -18.87 10.27
C VAL A 185 -9.61 -18.89 8.75
N ASN A 186 -9.58 -20.07 8.16
CA ASN A 186 -9.75 -20.25 6.71
C ASN A 186 -11.23 -20.48 6.41
N ASP A 187 -11.86 -19.57 5.69
CA ASP A 187 -13.23 -19.71 5.18
C ASP A 187 -13.40 -18.87 3.91
N MET A 188 -14.38 -19.21 3.07
CA MET A 188 -14.78 -18.44 1.89
C MET A 188 -13.65 -18.12 0.88
N GLY A 189 -12.56 -18.89 0.89
CA GLY A 189 -11.38 -18.57 0.07
C GLY A 189 -10.52 -17.42 0.64
N TYR A 190 -10.69 -17.11 1.91
CA TYR A 190 -9.92 -16.09 2.64
C TYR A 190 -9.34 -16.67 3.94
N ARG A 191 -8.34 -15.97 4.47
CA ARG A 191 -7.83 -16.12 5.83
C ARG A 191 -8.26 -14.92 6.64
N PHE A 192 -9.09 -15.16 7.67
CA PHE A 192 -9.68 -14.11 8.48
C PHE A 192 -8.94 -13.96 9.80
N TYR A 193 -8.61 -12.71 10.13
CA TYR A 193 -8.08 -12.30 11.43
C TYR A 193 -9.08 -11.42 12.15
N LEU A 194 -9.17 -11.56 13.45
CA LEU A 194 -9.88 -10.61 14.30
C LEU A 194 -8.85 -9.71 14.99
N MET A 195 -9.03 -8.42 14.84
CA MET A 195 -8.08 -7.42 15.32
C MET A 195 -8.79 -6.36 16.15
N GLU A 196 -8.03 -5.62 16.94
CA GLU A 196 -8.49 -4.42 17.61
C GLU A 196 -9.03 -3.41 16.58
N PHE A 197 -10.21 -2.86 16.87
CA PHE A 197 -10.68 -1.68 16.16
C PHE A 197 -10.11 -0.44 16.84
N ILE A 198 -9.25 0.28 16.14
CA ILE A 198 -8.64 1.50 16.68
C ILE A 198 -9.70 2.60 16.78
N ALA A 199 -10.05 2.96 18.01
CA ALA A 199 -10.92 4.11 18.27
C ALA A 199 -10.08 5.39 18.14
N GLY A 200 -10.36 6.18 17.12
CA GLY A 200 -9.59 7.37 16.81
C GLY A 200 -9.90 7.90 15.41
N ARG A 201 -8.96 8.61 14.86
CA ARG A 201 -9.01 9.08 13.47
C ARG A 201 -7.77 8.65 12.69
N GLN A 202 -7.89 8.55 11.39
CA GLN A 202 -6.73 8.44 10.50
C GLN A 202 -5.89 9.72 10.63
N MET A 203 -4.59 9.59 10.46
CA MET A 203 -3.70 10.75 10.37
C MET A 203 -3.97 11.54 9.11
N GLU A 204 -3.72 12.83 9.19
CA GLU A 204 -3.81 13.78 8.09
C GLU A 204 -2.41 14.27 7.70
N GLU A 205 -2.25 14.76 6.48
CA GLU A 205 -1.00 15.36 6.00
C GLU A 205 -0.78 16.76 6.60
N THR A 206 -0.58 16.80 7.92
CA THR A 206 -0.34 18.02 8.68
C THR A 206 0.96 17.91 9.47
N PRO A 207 1.66 19.04 9.74
CA PRO A 207 2.88 19.02 10.55
C PRO A 207 2.69 18.41 11.95
N GLU A 208 1.50 18.55 12.54
CA GLU A 208 1.21 17.97 13.87
C GLU A 208 1.17 16.44 13.78
N ASP A 209 0.50 15.88 12.80
CA ASP A 209 0.38 14.43 12.66
C ASP A 209 1.70 13.82 12.16
N GLU A 210 2.43 14.49 11.27
CA GLU A 210 3.77 14.04 10.85
C GLU A 210 4.76 14.02 12.01
N TYR A 211 4.70 15.00 12.93
CA TYR A 211 5.49 14.97 14.14
C TYR A 211 5.17 13.75 15.03
N LYS A 212 3.88 13.43 15.20
CA LYS A 212 3.44 12.23 15.94
C LYS A 212 3.88 10.94 15.24
N LEU A 213 3.79 10.93 13.91
CA LEU A 213 4.24 9.80 13.08
C LEU A 213 5.74 9.56 13.28
N GLY A 214 6.56 10.62 13.23
CA GLY A 214 7.98 10.55 13.52
C GLY A 214 8.27 9.98 14.92
N GLN A 215 7.54 10.42 15.94
CA GLN A 215 7.68 9.89 17.32
C GLN A 215 7.31 8.40 17.40
N ALA A 216 6.23 7.98 16.74
CA ALA A 216 5.82 6.57 16.71
C ALA A 216 6.84 5.71 15.96
N THR A 217 7.37 6.21 14.84
CA THR A 217 8.43 5.56 14.07
C THR A 217 9.70 5.35 14.90
N ARG A 218 10.13 6.37 15.66
CA ARG A 218 11.26 6.21 16.59
C ARG A 218 11.00 5.13 17.62
N LYS A 219 9.82 5.12 18.24
CA LYS A 219 9.46 4.10 19.22
C LYS A 219 9.53 2.70 18.60
N MET A 220 8.98 2.53 17.40
CA MET A 220 9.00 1.26 16.66
C MET A 220 10.44 0.79 16.36
N HIS A 221 11.30 1.67 15.84
CA HIS A 221 12.67 1.34 15.48
C HIS A 221 13.58 0.99 16.67
N LEU A 222 13.21 1.41 17.88
CA LEU A 222 13.96 1.09 19.10
C LEU A 222 13.57 -0.27 19.69
N LEU A 223 12.50 -0.91 19.20
CA LEU A 223 12.07 -2.22 19.68
C LEU A 223 13.06 -3.31 19.30
N GLN A 224 13.23 -4.27 20.21
CA GLN A 224 14.13 -5.40 20.04
C GLN A 224 13.34 -6.71 20.16
N GLY A 225 13.91 -7.81 19.64
CA GLY A 225 13.33 -9.14 19.81
C GLY A 225 12.57 -9.69 18.60
N TYR A 226 12.33 -8.88 17.56
CA TYR A 226 11.76 -9.34 16.30
C TYR A 226 12.87 -9.87 15.37
N ASN A 227 12.58 -10.90 14.56
CA ASN A 227 13.58 -11.57 13.72
C ASN A 227 13.10 -11.97 12.32
N VAL A 228 11.87 -11.65 11.94
CA VAL A 228 11.37 -11.95 10.59
C VAL A 228 11.74 -10.80 9.67
N LYS A 229 12.40 -11.10 8.56
CA LYS A 229 12.80 -10.07 7.58
C LYS A 229 11.60 -9.53 6.82
N SER A 230 11.59 -8.22 6.57
CA SER A 230 10.65 -7.60 5.66
C SER A 230 10.90 -8.10 4.23
N PRO A 231 9.84 -8.40 3.47
CA PRO A 231 9.97 -8.80 2.07
C PRO A 231 10.41 -7.67 1.14
N LEU A 232 10.17 -6.39 1.51
CA LEU A 232 10.37 -5.23 0.63
C LEU A 232 11.74 -4.55 0.75
N THR A 233 12.45 -4.71 1.85
CA THR A 233 13.64 -3.90 2.13
C THR A 233 14.89 -4.32 1.38
N GLN A 234 14.84 -5.24 0.42
CA GLN A 234 15.98 -6.11 0.28
C GLN A 234 16.86 -5.94 -0.93
N SER A 235 16.65 -5.09 -1.87
CA SER A 235 17.68 -5.12 -2.90
C SER A 235 17.74 -3.91 -3.81
N LYS A 236 18.95 -3.54 -4.16
CA LYS A 236 19.27 -2.83 -5.38
C LYS A 236 18.93 -3.67 -6.61
N ALA A 237 17.85 -4.48 -6.55
CA ALA A 237 17.44 -5.33 -7.65
C ALA A 237 17.02 -4.47 -8.84
N ARG A 238 17.48 -4.86 -10.02
CA ARG A 238 17.25 -4.12 -11.25
C ARG A 238 16.22 -4.86 -12.08
N TYR A 239 14.98 -4.42 -12.01
CA TYR A 239 13.88 -4.95 -12.80
C TYR A 239 13.51 -3.97 -13.91
N TYR A 240 14.24 -4.00 -15.03
CA TYR A 240 14.02 -3.08 -16.17
C TYR A 240 12.86 -3.47 -17.08
N THR A 241 11.96 -4.30 -16.66
CA THR A 241 10.92 -4.85 -17.53
C THR A 241 10.12 -3.76 -18.23
N TRP A 242 9.88 -2.63 -17.56
CA TRP A 242 9.01 -1.56 -18.02
C TRP A 242 9.72 -0.43 -18.74
N PHE A 243 10.90 -0.04 -18.28
CA PHE A 243 11.56 1.20 -18.68
C PHE A 243 12.95 1.01 -19.28
N ARG A 244 13.32 -0.21 -19.64
CA ARG A 244 14.64 -0.53 -20.23
C ARG A 244 15.02 0.39 -21.39
N ASN A 245 14.05 0.84 -22.18
CA ASN A 245 14.27 1.65 -23.36
C ASN A 245 14.03 3.15 -23.13
N HIS A 246 13.73 3.58 -21.90
CA HIS A 246 13.55 5.00 -21.59
C HIS A 246 14.90 5.73 -21.57
N ALA A 247 14.88 7.00 -21.98
CA ALA A 247 16.09 7.82 -22.09
C ALA A 247 16.81 8.01 -20.75
N PHE A 248 16.10 7.94 -19.63
CA PHE A 248 16.64 8.12 -18.29
C PHE A 248 17.36 6.90 -17.70
N VAL A 249 17.28 5.72 -18.32
CA VAL A 249 17.81 4.46 -17.76
C VAL A 249 19.27 4.55 -17.37
N LYS A 250 20.10 5.22 -18.16
CA LYS A 250 21.53 5.39 -17.84
C LYS A 250 21.75 6.22 -16.57
N GLU A 251 20.95 7.26 -16.36
CA GLU A 251 20.98 8.08 -15.16
C GLU A 251 20.44 7.32 -13.95
N PHE A 252 19.33 6.61 -14.13
CA PHE A 252 18.77 5.71 -13.14
C PHE A 252 19.78 4.68 -12.63
N ASP A 253 20.54 4.04 -13.53
CA ASP A 253 21.62 3.11 -13.18
C ASP A 253 22.70 3.79 -12.35
N GLY A 254 23.12 4.99 -12.73
CA GLY A 254 24.11 5.76 -11.99
C GLY A 254 23.64 6.11 -10.56
N ILE A 255 22.38 6.48 -10.40
CA ILE A 255 21.78 6.75 -9.09
C ILE A 255 21.78 5.46 -8.25
N LEU A 256 21.30 4.35 -8.81
CA LEU A 256 21.22 3.07 -8.11
C LEU A 256 22.61 2.55 -7.70
N ASP A 257 23.63 2.76 -8.52
CA ASP A 257 25.02 2.38 -8.19
C ASP A 257 25.60 3.19 -7.04
N ALA A 258 25.18 4.45 -6.89
CA ALA A 258 25.65 5.36 -5.84
C ALA A 258 25.00 5.10 -4.47
N ILE A 259 23.86 4.41 -4.41
CA ILE A 259 23.20 4.09 -3.13
C ILE A 259 23.95 3.00 -2.37
N PRO A 260 24.07 3.07 -1.03
CA PRO A 260 24.69 2.01 -0.23
C PRO A 260 23.87 0.70 -0.24
N TYR A 261 24.45 -0.39 0.25
CA TYR A 261 23.72 -1.62 0.56
C TYR A 261 23.11 -1.49 1.94
N PHE A 262 21.83 -1.15 2.01
CA PHE A 262 21.14 -0.89 3.28
C PHE A 262 21.00 -2.13 4.15
N GLU A 263 21.05 -3.33 3.59
CA GLU A 263 21.12 -4.59 4.35
C GLU A 263 22.37 -4.74 5.22
N GLU A 264 23.43 -3.96 4.95
CA GLU A 264 24.65 -3.92 5.72
C GLU A 264 24.66 -2.85 6.81
N LEU A 265 23.61 -2.00 6.85
CA LEU A 265 23.43 -0.93 7.83
C LEU A 265 22.53 -1.37 8.99
N ASP A 266 22.29 -0.44 9.93
CA ASP A 266 21.45 -0.68 11.11
C ASP A 266 20.11 -1.28 10.75
N GLN A 267 19.82 -2.47 11.32
CA GLN A 267 18.59 -3.20 11.11
C GLN A 267 17.69 -3.10 12.34
N CYS A 268 16.42 -2.82 12.12
CA CYS A 268 15.40 -2.77 13.15
C CYS A 268 14.05 -3.27 12.59
N PHE A 269 13.00 -3.26 13.40
CA PHE A 269 11.65 -3.46 12.89
C PHE A 269 11.26 -2.24 12.06
N VAL A 270 10.85 -2.45 10.81
CA VAL A 270 10.41 -1.41 9.87
C VAL A 270 9.00 -1.69 9.36
N HIS A 271 8.27 -0.62 9.04
CA HIS A 271 6.93 -0.69 8.46
C HIS A 271 6.95 -0.84 6.94
N THR A 272 7.91 -0.18 6.29
CA THR A 272 8.15 -0.13 4.83
C THR A 272 7.22 0.79 4.01
N ASP A 273 6.11 1.22 4.58
CA ASP A 273 5.14 2.12 3.95
C ASP A 273 4.60 3.12 4.99
N ILE A 274 5.52 3.87 5.63
CA ILE A 274 5.19 4.86 6.67
C ILE A 274 4.48 6.06 6.03
N GLY A 275 3.31 6.40 6.56
CA GLY A 275 2.59 7.61 6.17
C GLY A 275 1.27 7.78 6.89
N PRO A 276 0.62 8.96 6.76
CA PRO A 276 -0.69 9.22 7.34
C PRO A 276 -1.76 8.22 6.91
N HIS A 277 -1.66 7.67 5.71
CA HIS A 277 -2.59 6.67 5.18
C HIS A 277 -2.47 5.31 5.90
N ASN A 278 -1.32 5.01 6.50
CA ASN A 278 -1.05 3.78 7.27
C ASN A 278 -0.86 4.04 8.76
N ALA A 279 -1.36 5.16 9.26
CA ALA A 279 -1.30 5.51 10.68
C ALA A 279 -2.61 6.13 11.18
N MET A 280 -2.90 5.88 12.45
CA MET A 280 -4.07 6.44 13.14
C MET A 280 -3.64 7.14 14.44
N VAL A 281 -4.40 8.14 14.85
CA VAL A 281 -4.29 8.76 16.17
C VAL A 281 -5.43 8.21 17.03
N ARG A 282 -5.08 7.49 18.10
CA ARG A 282 -6.05 7.01 19.09
C ARG A 282 -6.72 8.20 19.81
N THR A 283 -7.85 7.95 20.44
CA THR A 283 -8.57 8.97 21.24
C THR A 283 -7.74 9.54 22.41
N ASN A 284 -6.72 8.82 22.86
CA ASN A 284 -5.76 9.30 23.87
C ASN A 284 -4.60 10.11 23.28
N GLY A 285 -4.59 10.33 21.96
CA GLY A 285 -3.56 11.10 21.24
C GLY A 285 -2.34 10.30 20.78
N GLU A 286 -2.25 9.01 21.08
CA GLU A 286 -1.14 8.15 20.66
C GLU A 286 -1.28 7.75 19.18
N ALA A 287 -0.14 7.78 18.47
CA ALA A 287 -0.05 7.31 17.10
C ALA A 287 0.17 5.79 17.06
N VAL A 288 -0.52 5.11 16.15
CA VAL A 288 -0.39 3.67 15.90
C VAL A 288 -0.37 3.40 14.41
N PHE A 289 0.37 2.38 14.00
CA PHE A 289 0.47 1.93 12.62
C PHE A 289 -0.65 0.95 12.28
N ILE A 290 -1.08 0.96 11.03
CA ILE A 290 -1.98 -0.03 10.44
C ILE A 290 -1.33 -0.59 9.18
N ASP A 291 -1.84 -1.71 8.67
CA ASP A 291 -1.36 -2.37 7.43
C ASP A 291 0.11 -2.83 7.49
N LEU A 292 0.37 -3.82 8.34
CA LEU A 292 1.71 -4.38 8.58
C LEU A 292 2.09 -5.49 7.56
N ASP A 293 1.46 -5.54 6.39
CA ASP A 293 1.57 -6.70 5.47
C ASP A 293 3.02 -6.93 4.97
N ASP A 294 3.81 -5.88 4.86
CA ASP A 294 5.21 -5.91 4.40
C ASP A 294 6.23 -5.59 5.50
N SER A 295 5.77 -5.44 6.75
CA SER A 295 6.61 -5.09 7.88
C SER A 295 7.58 -6.22 8.26
N GLY A 296 8.70 -5.86 8.90
CA GLY A 296 9.68 -6.84 9.35
C GLY A 296 11.02 -6.21 9.68
N ILE A 297 12.09 -7.02 9.75
CA ILE A 297 13.44 -6.51 9.95
C ILE A 297 13.98 -5.94 8.64
N GLY A 298 14.41 -4.69 8.69
CA GLY A 298 15.02 -3.97 7.59
C GLY A 298 15.80 -2.75 8.08
N SER A 299 16.39 -2.01 7.15
CA SER A 299 17.13 -0.81 7.51
C SER A 299 16.19 0.35 7.83
N ARG A 300 16.40 0.99 8.99
CA ARG A 300 15.66 2.17 9.40
C ARG A 300 15.71 3.32 8.38
N TYR A 301 16.78 3.41 7.61
CA TYR A 301 16.95 4.48 6.61
C TYR A 301 16.00 4.33 5.43
N LEU A 302 15.63 3.10 5.08
CA LEU A 302 14.61 2.86 4.04
C LEU A 302 13.22 3.28 4.54
N ASP A 303 12.90 2.95 5.78
CA ASP A 303 11.63 3.30 6.41
C ASP A 303 11.51 4.82 6.61
N LEU A 304 12.55 5.45 7.20
CA LEU A 304 12.60 6.91 7.36
C LEU A 304 12.61 7.65 6.02
N GLY A 305 13.25 7.08 5.01
CA GLY A 305 13.33 7.71 3.69
C GLY A 305 12.03 7.64 2.90
N TRP A 306 11.19 6.64 3.14
CA TRP A 306 9.96 6.40 2.36
C TRP A 306 9.12 7.67 2.12
N PRO A 307 8.76 8.47 3.12
CA PRO A 307 7.90 9.63 2.92
C PRO A 307 8.55 10.78 2.13
N PHE A 308 9.90 10.88 2.11
CA PHE A 308 10.60 12.06 1.59
C PHE A 308 10.40 12.32 0.09
N ILE A 309 10.20 11.29 -0.70
CA ILE A 309 9.93 11.43 -2.14
C ILE A 309 8.50 10.99 -2.45
N MET A 310 7.99 9.97 -1.76
CA MET A 310 6.67 9.43 -2.05
C MET A 310 5.52 10.28 -1.52
N GLN A 311 5.68 10.97 -0.38
CA GLN A 311 4.59 11.68 0.29
C GLN A 311 4.82 13.19 0.37
N PHE A 312 6.08 13.63 0.51
CA PHE A 312 6.38 15.06 0.64
C PHE A 312 6.54 15.80 -0.69
N VAL A 313 6.32 15.10 -1.80
CA VAL A 313 6.20 15.71 -3.13
C VAL A 313 4.75 15.68 -3.58
N ASP A 314 4.07 16.82 -3.47
CA ASP A 314 2.77 17.01 -4.11
C ASP A 314 2.95 17.04 -5.63
N PHE A 315 2.27 16.18 -6.34
CA PHE A 315 2.29 16.12 -7.80
C PHE A 315 0.88 16.30 -8.36
N ASN A 316 0.66 17.36 -9.12
CA ASN A 316 -0.59 17.56 -9.84
C ASN A 316 -0.53 16.87 -11.20
N HIS A 317 -1.30 15.80 -11.38
CA HIS A 317 -1.33 15.00 -12.61
C HIS A 317 -1.85 15.77 -13.84
N GLU A 318 -2.65 16.83 -13.65
CA GLU A 318 -3.22 17.60 -14.76
C GLU A 318 -2.25 18.68 -15.27
N THR A 319 -1.59 19.39 -14.34
CA THR A 319 -0.69 20.51 -14.68
C THR A 319 0.78 20.12 -14.69
N GLU A 320 1.11 18.92 -14.21
CA GLU A 320 2.47 18.43 -13.95
C GLU A 320 3.27 19.32 -12.97
N GLU A 321 2.60 20.19 -12.22
CA GLU A 321 3.23 21.01 -11.19
C GLU A 321 3.62 20.16 -9.98
N MET A 322 4.80 20.44 -9.43
CA MET A 322 5.33 19.78 -8.26
C MET A 322 5.62 20.80 -7.15
N ARG A 323 5.30 20.42 -5.93
CA ARG A 323 5.60 21.17 -4.72
C ARG A 323 6.20 20.25 -3.67
N TYR A 324 7.27 20.70 -3.02
CA TYR A 324 7.82 19.95 -1.88
C TYR A 324 7.25 20.46 -0.56
N ARG A 325 6.77 19.54 0.27
CA ARG A 325 6.18 19.81 1.59
C ARG A 325 7.27 19.80 2.65
N PHE A 326 8.09 20.86 2.64
CA PHE A 326 9.14 21.06 3.64
C PHE A 326 8.63 21.07 5.08
N ASP A 327 7.43 21.59 5.28
CA ASP A 327 6.74 21.65 6.58
C ASP A 327 6.49 20.25 7.16
N LEU A 328 6.10 19.30 6.33
CA LEU A 328 5.84 17.91 6.73
C LEU A 328 7.15 17.15 6.98
N ALA A 329 8.11 17.28 6.06
CA ALA A 329 9.41 16.64 6.18
C ALA A 329 10.16 17.03 7.44
N GLU A 330 10.18 18.33 7.78
CA GLU A 330 10.80 18.85 9.00
C GLU A 330 10.08 18.34 10.24
N ALA A 331 8.73 18.38 10.25
CA ALA A 331 7.95 17.93 11.39
C ALA A 331 8.17 16.44 11.66
N PHE A 332 8.22 15.61 10.63
CA PHE A 332 8.51 14.18 10.74
C PHE A 332 9.90 13.92 11.33
N LEU A 333 10.95 14.58 10.81
CA LEU A 333 12.32 14.46 11.32
C LEU A 333 12.43 14.91 12.77
N ARG A 334 11.85 16.06 13.12
CA ARG A 334 11.84 16.56 14.48
C ARG A 334 11.09 15.62 15.42
N GLY A 335 10.00 15.01 14.96
CA GLY A 335 9.30 13.97 15.73
C GLY A 335 10.18 12.76 16.00
N TYR A 336 10.96 12.34 15.01
CA TYR A 336 11.82 11.17 15.11
C TYR A 336 13.10 11.44 15.93
N TYR A 337 13.84 12.51 15.64
CA TYR A 337 15.13 12.79 16.26
C TYR A 337 15.01 13.60 17.56
N GLY A 338 13.88 14.29 17.77
CA GLY A 338 13.67 15.15 18.93
C GLY A 338 14.61 16.37 18.91
N GLU A 339 14.99 16.84 20.12
CA GLU A 339 15.86 18.01 20.31
C GLU A 339 17.33 17.75 19.92
N GLU A 340 17.74 16.49 19.82
CA GLU A 340 19.11 16.12 19.42
C GLU A 340 19.39 16.46 17.94
N GLY A 341 18.32 16.60 17.14
CA GLY A 341 18.43 16.83 15.72
C GLY A 341 19.02 15.66 14.93
N ILE A 342 19.29 15.85 13.66
CA ILE A 342 19.88 14.85 12.75
C ILE A 342 21.27 15.30 12.29
N SER A 343 22.26 14.40 12.32
CA SER A 343 23.58 14.69 11.71
C SER A 343 23.48 14.72 10.19
N ARG A 344 24.41 15.44 9.54
CA ARG A 344 24.49 15.46 8.06
C ARG A 344 24.67 14.07 7.46
N GLU A 345 25.49 13.25 8.06
CA GLU A 345 25.78 11.90 7.58
C GLU A 345 24.53 11.02 7.64
N GLU A 346 23.78 11.11 8.72
CA GLU A 346 22.53 10.38 8.89
C GLU A 346 21.42 10.90 7.95
N TYR A 347 21.32 12.20 7.78
CA TYR A 347 20.41 12.82 6.82
C TYR A 347 20.69 12.33 5.39
N ASP A 348 21.96 12.26 5.00
CA ASP A 348 22.36 11.74 3.70
C ASP A 348 21.93 10.27 3.50
N LEU A 349 22.03 9.44 4.54
CA LEU A 349 21.57 8.04 4.50
C LEU A 349 20.03 7.95 4.40
N VAL A 350 19.29 8.75 5.17
CA VAL A 350 17.82 8.82 5.08
C VAL A 350 17.39 9.20 3.67
N PHE A 351 18.05 10.20 3.08
CA PHE A 351 17.71 10.66 1.74
C PHE A 351 18.07 9.65 0.65
N GLN A 352 19.19 8.93 0.80
CA GLN A 352 19.53 7.80 -0.06
C GLN A 352 18.53 6.64 0.08
N GLY A 353 18.02 6.41 1.30
CA GLY A 353 16.92 5.49 1.55
C GLY A 353 15.65 5.88 0.80
N ALA A 354 15.30 7.18 0.81
CA ALA A 354 14.18 7.71 0.04
C ALA A 354 14.31 7.39 -1.47
N VAL A 355 15.50 7.62 -2.01
CA VAL A 355 15.79 7.33 -3.42
C VAL A 355 15.65 5.83 -3.71
N GLN A 356 16.18 4.96 -2.87
CA GLN A 356 16.07 3.51 -3.08
C GLN A 356 14.63 3.02 -3.00
N MET A 357 13.86 3.49 -2.03
CA MET A 357 12.45 3.10 -1.89
C MET A 357 11.61 3.58 -3.08
N HIS A 358 11.83 4.80 -3.54
CA HIS A 358 11.14 5.31 -4.72
C HIS A 358 11.52 4.53 -5.99
N ILE A 359 12.80 4.17 -6.16
CA ILE A 359 13.25 3.29 -7.25
C ILE A 359 12.58 1.92 -7.17
N SER A 360 12.49 1.33 -5.99
CA SER A 360 11.80 0.05 -5.78
C SER A 360 10.32 0.15 -6.17
N TYR A 361 9.67 1.24 -5.79
CA TYR A 361 8.29 1.54 -6.15
C TYR A 361 8.12 1.70 -7.67
N MET A 362 8.99 2.47 -8.35
CA MET A 362 8.99 2.60 -9.81
C MET A 362 9.07 1.24 -10.51
N GLN A 363 9.89 0.33 -10.00
CA GLN A 363 10.06 -1.00 -10.57
C GLN A 363 8.83 -1.90 -10.36
N SER A 364 8.06 -1.67 -9.32
CA SER A 364 6.87 -2.45 -8.96
C SER A 364 5.61 -1.96 -9.66
N TYR A 365 5.50 -0.66 -9.95
CA TYR A 365 4.24 -0.03 -10.37
C TYR A 365 3.90 -0.19 -11.86
N GLY A 366 4.80 -0.75 -12.65
CA GLY A 366 4.57 -1.00 -14.07
C GLY A 366 4.74 0.24 -14.97
N PRO A 367 4.45 0.13 -16.26
CA PRO A 367 4.86 1.11 -17.27
C PRO A 367 4.11 2.45 -17.25
N TYR A 368 2.94 2.52 -16.61
CA TYR A 368 2.04 3.68 -16.76
C TYR A 368 2.49 4.91 -16.01
N ALA A 369 3.06 4.73 -14.84
CA ALA A 369 3.48 5.82 -13.97
C ALA A 369 4.99 6.10 -14.04
N VAL A 370 5.75 5.35 -14.82
CA VAL A 370 7.21 5.41 -14.83
C VAL A 370 7.75 6.81 -15.12
N ASP A 371 7.21 7.50 -16.12
CA ASP A 371 7.67 8.86 -16.45
C ASP A 371 7.30 9.87 -15.36
N SER A 372 6.12 9.78 -14.78
CA SER A 372 5.71 10.65 -13.67
C SER A 372 6.53 10.35 -12.42
N LEU A 373 6.73 9.08 -12.08
CA LEU A 373 7.56 8.67 -10.94
C LEU A 373 9.02 9.09 -11.12
N TRP A 374 9.56 9.04 -12.36
CA TRP A 374 10.88 9.56 -12.65
C TRP A 374 10.97 11.07 -12.42
N LYS A 375 9.98 11.84 -12.86
CA LYS A 375 9.90 13.29 -12.61
C LYS A 375 9.85 13.60 -11.11
N ILE A 376 9.02 12.86 -10.35
CA ILE A 376 8.90 12.99 -8.89
C ILE A 376 10.24 12.69 -8.21
N LEU A 377 10.91 11.60 -8.59
CA LEU A 377 12.24 11.25 -8.06
C LEU A 377 13.24 12.38 -8.27
N ARG A 378 13.34 12.87 -9.49
CA ARG A 378 14.27 13.95 -9.85
C ARG A 378 13.99 15.22 -9.06
N PHE A 379 12.74 15.64 -9.04
CA PHE A 379 12.32 16.82 -8.29
C PHE A 379 12.61 16.66 -6.79
N GLY A 380 12.27 15.51 -6.18
CA GLY A 380 12.56 15.24 -4.78
C GLY A 380 14.07 15.28 -4.47
N MET A 381 14.90 14.71 -5.34
CA MET A 381 16.36 14.75 -5.19
C MET A 381 16.92 16.19 -5.22
N GLU A 382 16.34 17.06 -6.02
CA GLU A 382 16.73 18.48 -6.11
C GLU A 382 16.41 19.27 -4.82
N GLN A 383 15.46 18.81 -4.01
CA GLN A 383 15.07 19.47 -2.77
C GLN A 383 15.98 19.15 -1.57
N LYS A 384 16.87 18.18 -1.71
CA LYS A 384 17.72 17.67 -0.63
C LYS A 384 18.45 18.75 0.15
N GLU A 385 19.17 19.62 -0.54
CA GLU A 385 19.99 20.66 0.11
C GLU A 385 19.12 21.77 0.73
N ALA A 386 18.04 22.16 0.06
CA ALA A 386 17.11 23.15 0.60
C ALA A 386 16.44 22.67 1.89
N LEU A 387 16.06 21.40 1.94
CA LEU A 387 15.52 20.79 3.17
C LEU A 387 16.57 20.79 4.29
N TRP A 388 17.81 20.41 3.98
CA TRP A 388 18.89 20.41 4.96
C TRP A 388 19.16 21.80 5.55
N GLU A 389 19.22 22.81 4.71
CA GLU A 389 19.44 24.20 5.15
C GLU A 389 18.30 24.67 6.08
N MET A 390 17.05 24.36 5.75
CA MET A 390 15.88 24.70 6.56
C MET A 390 15.92 24.02 7.94
N ILE A 391 16.29 22.75 8.02
CA ILE A 391 16.43 22.01 9.29
C ILE A 391 17.47 22.72 10.17
N ARG A 392 18.64 23.05 9.63
CA ARG A 392 19.71 23.71 10.37
C ARG A 392 19.40 25.12 10.82
N GLU A 393 18.62 25.86 10.07
CA GLU A 393 18.20 27.23 10.47
C GLU A 393 17.25 27.20 11.68
N LYS A 394 16.35 26.22 11.72
CA LYS A 394 15.45 26.05 12.87
C LYS A 394 16.19 25.61 14.13
N GLU A 395 17.14 24.68 14.03
CA GLU A 395 17.96 24.28 15.18
C GLU A 395 18.67 25.47 15.85
N LYS A 396 19.20 26.41 15.04
CA LYS A 396 19.84 27.63 15.56
C LYS A 396 18.87 28.63 16.24
N THR A 397 17.62 28.69 15.76
CA THR A 397 16.62 29.57 16.33
C THR A 397 16.11 29.05 17.66
N ASP A 398 15.98 27.75 17.83
CA ASP A 398 15.55 27.10 19.06
C ASP A 398 16.62 27.17 20.16
N GLU A 399 17.91 27.03 19.82
CA GLU A 399 19.02 27.28 20.76
C GLU A 399 19.15 28.74 21.19
N GLY A 400 18.79 29.71 20.35
CA GLY A 400 18.83 31.12 20.62
C GLY A 400 17.70 31.66 21.52
N GLY A 401 16.60 30.92 21.64
CA GLY A 401 15.41 31.29 22.44
C GLY A 401 15.47 30.86 23.91
N SER A 402 16.47 30.08 24.31
CA SER A 402 16.64 29.56 25.69
C SER A 402 17.60 30.40 26.55
N LYS A 403 17.81 31.69 26.26
CA LYS A 403 18.61 32.60 27.07
C LYS A 403 17.77 33.61 27.80
#